data_e4ff4fb8e07043b9737cd0825d247d01
#
_entry.id   e4ff4fb8e07043b9737cd0825d247d01
#
_cell.length_a   1.000
_cell.length_b   1.000
_cell.length_c   1.000
_cell.angle_alpha   90.00
_cell.angle_beta   90.00
_cell.angle_gamma   90.00
#
_symmetry.space_group_name_H-M   'P 1'
#
loop_
_entity.id
_entity.type
_entity.pdbx_description
1 polymer ?
#
loop_
_entity_poly.entity_id
_entity_poly.type
_entity_poly.pdbx_seq_one_letter_code
_entity_poly.pdbx_strand_id
1 'polypeptide(L)'
;VMSKPVGTGPYVLSRWTPGSRIILKPNPAYRGFVWNYKANSAEDQAIVSAMQGKKMPQIGTIDVRVIEEAQSRMLSFKKNELDLVEIDGDLVVQALDGDKLKPELVKQGIKLSRMLEPSINYHYWNMQDPVVGGFTPEKIALRRAMAMAFSVENMISVLLKGDGAKLHMPIPPGVAGYSPAYKTSTPYSVKAANMLLDRYNYKIGADGW
;
A
#
# COMPACT_ATOMS: atom_id res chain seq x y z
N VAL A 1 -26.63 -0.16 -11.10
CA VAL A 1 -25.82 0.76 -10.30
C VAL A 1 -24.42 0.91 -10.89
N MET A 2 -23.77 -0.19 -11.32
CA MET A 2 -22.38 -0.15 -11.83
C MET A 2 -22.17 0.71 -13.06
N SER A 3 -23.10 0.71 -14.02
CA SER A 3 -22.95 1.43 -15.30
C SER A 3 -23.40 2.90 -15.25
N LYS A 4 -24.21 3.26 -14.25
CA LYS A 4 -24.71 4.63 -14.05
C LYS A 4 -24.71 4.98 -12.55
N PRO A 5 -23.54 5.11 -11.93
CA PRO A 5 -23.45 5.49 -10.52
C PRO A 5 -23.97 6.93 -10.33
N VAL A 6 -24.74 7.13 -9.27
CA VAL A 6 -25.18 8.44 -8.83
C VAL A 6 -24.44 8.79 -7.54
N GLY A 7 -23.85 9.96 -7.50
CA GLY A 7 -23.04 10.39 -6.36
C GLY A 7 -23.04 11.91 -6.22
N THR A 8 -22.61 12.38 -5.05
CA THR A 8 -22.48 13.80 -4.69
C THR A 8 -21.06 14.33 -4.87
N GLY A 9 -20.15 13.50 -5.44
CA GLY A 9 -18.75 13.81 -5.61
C GLY A 9 -18.45 14.81 -6.73
N PRO A 10 -17.19 15.25 -6.83
CA PRO A 10 -16.76 16.26 -7.81
C PRO A 10 -16.75 15.79 -9.26
N TYR A 11 -16.84 14.48 -9.48
CA TYR A 11 -16.83 13.89 -10.81
C TYR A 11 -17.98 12.92 -11.02
N VAL A 12 -18.37 12.75 -12.27
CA VAL A 12 -19.34 11.75 -12.72
C VAL A 12 -18.71 10.81 -13.73
N LEU A 13 -19.13 9.54 -13.71
CA LEU A 13 -18.71 8.54 -14.68
C LEU A 13 -19.28 8.92 -16.07
N SER A 14 -18.39 9.26 -17.01
CA SER A 14 -18.74 9.55 -18.39
C SER A 14 -18.69 8.31 -19.29
N ARG A 15 -17.67 7.48 -19.10
CA ARG A 15 -17.48 6.22 -19.85
C ARG A 15 -16.73 5.21 -19.00
N TRP A 16 -17.15 3.96 -19.10
CA TRP A 16 -16.43 2.82 -18.55
C TRP A 16 -16.36 1.71 -19.59
N THR A 17 -15.15 1.31 -19.93
CA THR A 17 -14.85 0.14 -20.75
C THR A 17 -14.12 -0.84 -19.86
N PRO A 18 -14.76 -1.93 -19.39
CA PRO A 18 -14.16 -2.89 -18.47
C PRO A 18 -12.80 -3.39 -18.99
N GLY A 19 -11.82 -3.50 -18.08
CA GLY A 19 -10.46 -3.93 -18.40
C GLY A 19 -9.63 -2.96 -19.25
N SER A 20 -10.15 -1.77 -19.58
CA SER A 20 -9.46 -0.86 -20.49
C SER A 20 -9.42 0.59 -20.00
N ARG A 21 -10.58 1.22 -19.78
CA ARG A 21 -10.62 2.68 -19.58
C ARG A 21 -11.81 3.15 -18.75
N ILE A 22 -11.55 4.13 -17.86
CA ILE A 22 -12.59 4.85 -17.14
C ILE A 22 -12.40 6.35 -17.40
N ILE A 23 -13.45 7.02 -17.85
CA ILE A 23 -13.43 8.48 -18.04
C ILE A 23 -14.38 9.12 -17.07
N LEU A 24 -13.83 10.03 -16.26
CA LEU A 24 -14.58 10.85 -15.32
C LEU A 24 -14.58 12.30 -15.80
N LYS A 25 -15.74 12.95 -15.72
CA LYS A 25 -15.91 14.38 -16.04
C LYS A 25 -16.36 15.15 -14.82
N PRO A 26 -16.08 16.46 -14.74
CA PRO A 26 -16.58 17.28 -13.64
C PRO A 26 -18.10 17.16 -13.50
N ASN A 27 -18.56 17.03 -12.27
CA ASN A 27 -19.99 17.02 -11.93
C ASN A 27 -20.51 18.46 -11.86
N PRO A 28 -21.39 18.89 -12.78
CA PRO A 28 -21.89 20.25 -12.78
C PRO A 28 -22.75 20.58 -11.55
N ALA A 29 -23.31 19.56 -10.89
CA ALA A 29 -24.11 19.69 -9.68
C ALA A 29 -23.26 19.60 -8.40
N TYR A 30 -21.95 19.48 -8.50
CA TYR A 30 -21.10 19.40 -7.33
C TYR A 30 -21.08 20.75 -6.59
N ARG A 31 -21.37 20.71 -5.29
CA ARG A 31 -21.38 21.92 -4.45
C ARG A 31 -20.04 22.66 -4.43
N GLY A 32 -18.94 21.96 -4.69
CA GLY A 32 -17.58 22.47 -4.59
C GLY A 32 -17.15 22.71 -3.14
N PHE A 33 -15.89 23.05 -2.96
CA PHE A 33 -15.35 23.68 -1.76
C PHE A 33 -14.18 24.57 -2.16
N VAL A 34 -13.91 25.55 -1.34
CA VAL A 34 -12.74 26.42 -1.50
C VAL A 34 -11.60 25.82 -0.70
N TRP A 35 -10.45 25.67 -1.36
CA TRP A 35 -9.25 25.16 -0.70
C TRP A 35 -8.79 26.17 0.36
N ASN A 36 -8.81 25.74 1.61
CA ASN A 36 -8.40 26.55 2.75
C ASN A 36 -7.75 25.67 3.82
N TYR A 37 -6.57 25.15 3.51
CA TYR A 37 -5.81 24.28 4.39
C TYR A 37 -4.52 24.97 4.82
N LYS A 38 -3.97 24.50 5.95
CA LYS A 38 -2.63 24.89 6.43
C LYS A 38 -1.65 23.81 6.06
N ALA A 39 -0.44 24.21 5.70
CA ALA A 39 0.65 23.26 5.47
C ALA A 39 1.07 22.61 6.80
N ASN A 40 1.32 21.30 6.75
CA ASN A 40 1.84 20.54 7.89
C ASN A 40 3.35 20.43 7.87
N SER A 41 3.98 20.74 6.73
CA SER A 41 5.42 20.73 6.52
C SER A 41 5.87 21.91 5.67
N ALA A 42 7.17 22.24 5.72
CA ALA A 42 7.74 23.28 4.85
C ALA A 42 7.65 22.92 3.37
N GLU A 43 7.70 21.62 3.04
CA GLU A 43 7.61 21.10 1.67
C GLU A 43 6.21 21.34 1.08
N ASP A 44 5.16 21.20 1.90
CA ASP A 44 3.78 21.41 1.48
C ASP A 44 3.41 22.89 1.35
N GLN A 45 4.19 23.79 1.97
CA GLN A 45 3.84 25.21 2.05
C GLN A 45 3.64 25.85 0.67
N ALA A 46 4.48 25.53 -0.29
CA ALA A 46 4.40 26.06 -1.65
C ALA A 46 3.12 25.57 -2.36
N ILE A 47 2.78 24.29 -2.21
CA ILE A 47 1.58 23.68 -2.80
C ILE A 47 0.32 24.27 -2.17
N VAL A 48 0.29 24.33 -0.83
CA VAL A 48 -0.86 24.88 -0.09
C VAL A 48 -1.09 26.35 -0.46
N SER A 49 -0.02 27.17 -0.52
CA SER A 49 -0.11 28.57 -0.91
C SER A 49 -0.61 28.74 -2.34
N ALA A 50 -0.15 27.90 -3.28
CA ALA A 50 -0.59 27.94 -4.67
C ALA A 50 -2.06 27.54 -4.84
N MET A 51 -2.60 26.73 -3.94
CA MET A 51 -3.99 26.26 -3.98
C MET A 51 -4.95 27.11 -3.17
N GLN A 52 -4.45 27.96 -2.25
CA GLN A 52 -5.27 28.74 -1.33
C GLN A 52 -6.31 29.58 -2.08
N GLY A 53 -7.55 29.51 -1.65
CA GLY A 53 -8.68 30.25 -2.23
C GLY A 53 -9.23 29.66 -3.54
N LYS A 54 -8.62 28.63 -4.11
CA LYS A 54 -9.13 28.01 -5.34
C LYS A 54 -10.35 27.15 -5.06
N LYS A 55 -11.35 27.25 -5.93
CA LYS A 55 -12.53 26.38 -5.89
C LYS A 55 -12.18 25.01 -6.50
N MET A 56 -12.51 23.96 -5.80
CA MET A 56 -12.26 22.59 -6.22
C MET A 56 -13.49 21.97 -6.91
N PRO A 57 -13.32 21.06 -7.87
CA PRO A 57 -12.05 20.50 -8.39
C PRO A 57 -11.36 21.43 -9.39
N GLN A 58 -10.04 21.33 -9.52
CA GLN A 58 -9.23 22.07 -10.51
C GLN A 58 -8.94 21.22 -11.77
N ILE A 59 -8.99 19.90 -11.66
CA ILE A 59 -8.78 18.99 -12.77
C ILE A 59 -10.07 18.84 -13.54
N GLY A 60 -10.00 18.95 -14.86
CA GLY A 60 -11.16 18.80 -15.74
C GLY A 60 -11.57 17.35 -15.95
N THR A 61 -10.97 16.67 -16.91
CA THR A 61 -11.25 15.24 -17.18
C THR A 61 -10.20 14.37 -16.54
N ILE A 62 -10.63 13.28 -15.91
CA ILE A 62 -9.74 12.21 -15.43
C ILE A 62 -9.93 11.01 -16.34
N ASP A 63 -8.84 10.56 -16.96
CA ASP A 63 -8.79 9.44 -17.89
C ASP A 63 -7.93 8.32 -17.27
N VAL A 64 -8.58 7.34 -16.68
CA VAL A 64 -7.89 6.19 -16.08
C VAL A 64 -7.74 5.12 -17.13
N ARG A 65 -6.50 4.75 -17.44
CA ARG A 65 -6.15 3.65 -18.35
C ARG A 65 -5.75 2.43 -17.56
N VAL A 66 -6.39 1.31 -17.82
CA VAL A 66 -6.04 0.03 -17.20
C VAL A 66 -4.93 -0.60 -18.04
N ILE A 67 -3.72 -0.59 -17.51
CA ILE A 67 -2.53 -1.21 -18.12
C ILE A 67 -1.97 -2.18 -17.08
N GLU A 68 -2.26 -3.46 -17.24
CA GLU A 68 -1.92 -4.50 -16.25
C GLU A 68 -0.42 -4.73 -16.16
N GLU A 69 0.26 -4.66 -17.29
CA GLU A 69 1.68 -4.94 -17.39
C GLU A 69 2.51 -3.71 -16.94
N ALA A 70 3.33 -3.89 -15.90
CA ALA A 70 4.08 -2.82 -15.23
C ALA A 70 5.05 -2.08 -16.15
N GLN A 71 5.77 -2.81 -17.02
CA GLN A 71 6.73 -2.23 -17.96
C GLN A 71 6.04 -1.34 -18.98
N SER A 72 4.88 -1.77 -19.48
CA SER A 72 4.07 -1.00 -20.42
C SER A 72 3.53 0.28 -19.77
N ARG A 73 3.14 0.24 -18.49
CA ARG A 73 2.77 1.44 -17.72
C ARG A 73 3.92 2.44 -17.65
N MET A 74 5.11 1.98 -17.26
CA MET A 74 6.29 2.84 -17.17
C MET A 74 6.70 3.43 -18.53
N LEU A 75 6.62 2.63 -19.58
CA LEU A 75 6.93 3.09 -20.95
C LEU A 75 5.96 4.19 -21.40
N SER A 76 4.65 3.99 -21.20
CA SER A 76 3.63 5.00 -21.53
C SER A 76 3.84 6.28 -20.70
N PHE A 77 4.20 6.18 -19.44
CA PHE A 77 4.54 7.34 -18.62
C PHE A 77 5.76 8.09 -19.16
N LYS A 78 6.84 7.38 -19.48
CA LYS A 78 8.06 7.98 -20.05
C LYS A 78 7.84 8.64 -21.42
N LYS A 79 6.81 8.19 -22.17
CA LYS A 79 6.39 8.80 -23.44
C LYS A 79 5.43 9.97 -23.27
N ASN A 80 5.15 10.41 -22.04
CA ASN A 80 4.16 11.44 -21.71
C ASN A 80 2.72 11.11 -22.16
N GLU A 81 2.38 9.82 -22.22
CA GLU A 81 1.01 9.36 -22.47
C GLU A 81 0.18 9.28 -21.20
N LEU A 82 0.84 9.32 -20.02
CA LEU A 82 0.26 9.33 -18.69
C LEU A 82 0.85 10.48 -17.87
N ASP A 83 0.00 11.20 -17.15
CA ASP A 83 0.39 12.29 -16.24
C ASP A 83 0.81 11.76 -14.86
N LEU A 84 0.29 10.60 -14.48
CA LEU A 84 0.54 9.92 -13.21
C LEU A 84 0.73 8.43 -13.44
N VAL A 85 1.68 7.83 -12.74
CA VAL A 85 1.87 6.38 -12.66
C VAL A 85 2.18 5.99 -11.23
N GLU A 86 1.51 4.95 -10.75
CA GLU A 86 1.87 4.29 -9.50
C GLU A 86 3.05 3.35 -9.76
N ILE A 87 4.07 3.44 -8.90
CA ILE A 87 5.25 2.58 -8.97
C ILE A 87 5.23 1.59 -7.80
N ASP A 88 5.22 0.33 -8.13
CA ASP A 88 5.24 -0.80 -7.23
C ASP A 88 6.22 -1.88 -7.72
N GLY A 89 6.60 -2.80 -6.87
CA GLY A 89 7.42 -3.96 -7.23
C GLY A 89 8.66 -3.60 -8.05
N ASP A 90 8.76 -4.15 -9.26
CA ASP A 90 9.93 -3.95 -10.13
C ASP A 90 10.04 -2.52 -10.69
N LEU A 91 8.96 -1.74 -10.70
CA LEU A 91 9.03 -0.34 -11.12
C LEU A 91 9.76 0.54 -10.12
N VAL A 92 9.75 0.18 -8.84
CA VAL A 92 10.50 0.88 -7.78
C VAL A 92 11.98 0.93 -8.16
N VAL A 93 12.57 -0.21 -8.52
CA VAL A 93 13.99 -0.30 -8.89
C VAL A 93 14.31 0.47 -10.18
N GLN A 94 13.35 0.60 -11.08
CA GLN A 94 13.53 1.36 -12.33
C GLN A 94 13.44 2.88 -12.12
N ALA A 95 12.60 3.32 -11.19
CA ALA A 95 12.35 4.73 -10.95
C ALA A 95 13.24 5.33 -9.85
N LEU A 96 13.60 4.52 -8.85
CA LEU A 96 14.29 5.00 -7.65
C LEU A 96 15.73 4.50 -7.55
N ASP A 97 16.53 5.30 -6.86
CA ASP A 97 17.82 4.95 -6.28
C ASP A 97 17.71 5.21 -4.77
N GLY A 98 17.57 4.14 -4.00
CA GLY A 98 17.14 4.24 -2.60
C GLY A 98 15.77 4.92 -2.48
N ASP A 99 15.72 6.02 -1.73
CA ASP A 99 14.49 6.78 -1.48
C ASP A 99 14.23 7.91 -2.48
N LYS A 100 15.09 8.11 -3.47
CA LYS A 100 15.04 9.24 -4.38
C LYS A 100 14.78 8.81 -5.81
N LEU A 101 14.10 9.67 -6.58
CA LEU A 101 14.02 9.49 -8.02
C LEU A 101 15.41 9.50 -8.65
N LYS A 102 15.60 8.63 -9.63
CA LYS A 102 16.81 8.64 -10.46
C LYS A 102 17.01 9.98 -11.13
N PRO A 103 18.27 10.44 -11.27
CA PRO A 103 18.58 11.77 -11.82
C PRO A 103 18.00 12.04 -13.21
N GLU A 104 17.89 11.01 -14.06
CA GLU A 104 17.31 11.14 -15.39
C GLU A 104 15.81 11.46 -15.37
N LEU A 105 15.06 10.97 -14.39
CA LEU A 105 13.64 11.28 -14.21
C LEU A 105 13.45 12.69 -13.63
N VAL A 106 14.31 13.07 -12.69
CA VAL A 106 14.32 14.45 -12.13
C VAL A 106 14.59 15.48 -13.22
N LYS A 107 15.54 15.22 -14.13
CA LYS A 107 15.85 16.11 -15.27
C LYS A 107 14.66 16.28 -16.21
N GLN A 108 13.77 15.32 -16.29
CA GLN A 108 12.52 15.39 -17.07
C GLN A 108 11.39 16.14 -16.34
N GLY A 109 11.65 16.67 -15.15
CA GLY A 109 10.65 17.38 -14.34
C GLY A 109 9.66 16.45 -13.60
N ILE A 110 9.92 15.14 -13.60
CA ILE A 110 9.11 14.16 -12.89
C ILE A 110 9.28 14.37 -11.38
N LYS A 111 8.18 14.28 -10.66
CA LYS A 111 8.14 14.41 -9.20
C LYS A 111 7.70 13.09 -8.57
N LEU A 112 8.30 12.75 -7.45
CA LEU A 112 7.87 11.62 -6.62
C LEU A 112 6.97 12.15 -5.50
N SER A 113 5.82 11.53 -5.34
CA SER A 113 4.97 11.69 -4.16
C SER A 113 4.90 10.35 -3.44
N ARG A 114 5.22 10.32 -2.15
CA ARG A 114 5.07 9.16 -1.28
C ARG A 114 4.09 9.48 -0.17
N MET A 115 3.17 8.58 0.06
CA MET A 115 2.24 8.68 1.17
C MET A 115 2.09 7.31 1.83
N LEU A 116 1.90 7.31 3.14
CA LEU A 116 1.50 6.10 3.85
C LEU A 116 0.03 5.86 3.55
N GLU A 117 -0.26 4.73 2.94
CA GLU A 117 -1.64 4.28 2.80
C GLU A 117 -2.16 3.77 4.15
N PRO A 118 -3.41 4.10 4.52
CA PRO A 118 -4.05 3.56 5.71
C PRO A 118 -4.55 2.14 5.46
N SER A 119 -3.71 1.31 4.87
CA SER A 119 -3.96 -0.10 4.54
C SER A 119 -2.98 -1.01 5.24
N ILE A 120 -3.38 -2.25 5.46
CA ILE A 120 -2.54 -3.27 6.06
C ILE A 120 -2.61 -4.57 5.25
N ASN A 121 -1.47 -5.25 5.13
CA ASN A 121 -1.39 -6.63 4.70
C ASN A 121 -1.09 -7.50 5.92
N TYR A 122 -1.84 -8.55 6.12
CA TYR A 122 -1.66 -9.44 7.27
C TYR A 122 -1.94 -10.89 6.92
N HIS A 123 -1.31 -11.80 7.65
CA HIS A 123 -1.61 -13.21 7.60
C HIS A 123 -2.54 -13.58 8.75
N TYR A 124 -3.47 -14.48 8.48
CA TYR A 124 -4.35 -15.03 9.49
C TYR A 124 -4.46 -16.56 9.34
N TRP A 125 -4.91 -17.21 10.39
CA TRP A 125 -5.05 -18.64 10.43
C TRP A 125 -6.52 -19.03 10.35
N ASN A 126 -6.84 -20.06 9.60
CA ASN A 126 -8.16 -20.66 9.67
C ASN A 126 -8.31 -21.37 11.02
N MET A 127 -9.06 -20.79 11.93
CA MET A 127 -9.23 -21.31 13.28
C MET A 127 -10.06 -22.61 13.35
N GLN A 128 -10.71 -23.02 12.25
CA GLN A 128 -11.43 -24.29 12.13
C GLN A 128 -10.56 -25.39 11.51
N ASP A 129 -9.37 -25.07 11.05
CA ASP A 129 -8.46 -26.06 10.48
C ASP A 129 -7.98 -27.05 11.55
N PRO A 130 -7.97 -28.38 11.26
CA PRO A 130 -7.60 -29.40 12.25
C PRO A 130 -6.12 -29.36 12.65
N VAL A 131 -5.24 -28.78 11.82
CA VAL A 131 -3.79 -28.69 12.10
C VAL A 131 -3.44 -27.40 12.81
N VAL A 132 -3.77 -26.25 12.22
CA VAL A 132 -3.36 -24.92 12.76
C VAL A 132 -4.43 -24.24 13.59
N GLY A 133 -5.69 -24.66 13.49
CA GLY A 133 -6.82 -24.06 14.22
C GLY A 133 -6.93 -24.51 15.67
N GLY A 134 -7.96 -24.02 16.36
CA GLY A 134 -8.23 -24.33 17.77
C GLY A 134 -7.41 -23.50 18.76
N PHE A 135 -7.70 -23.72 20.05
CA PHE A 135 -7.19 -22.88 21.16
C PHE A 135 -6.41 -23.68 22.20
N THR A 136 -6.03 -24.91 21.89
CA THR A 136 -5.19 -25.69 22.80
C THR A 136 -3.77 -25.09 22.85
N PRO A 137 -3.02 -25.25 23.97
CA PRO A 137 -1.69 -24.66 24.11
C PRO A 137 -0.71 -25.03 23.00
N GLU A 138 -0.72 -26.27 22.52
CA GLU A 138 0.12 -26.73 21.41
C GLU A 138 -0.26 -26.06 20.08
N LYS A 139 -1.55 -25.85 19.78
CA LYS A 139 -1.99 -25.17 18.58
C LYS A 139 -1.63 -23.67 18.60
N ILE A 140 -1.75 -23.05 19.76
CA ILE A 140 -1.28 -21.67 19.97
C ILE A 140 0.23 -21.60 19.78
N ALA A 141 1.00 -22.55 20.33
CA ALA A 141 2.44 -22.62 20.17
C ALA A 141 2.86 -22.79 18.71
N LEU A 142 2.17 -23.68 17.96
CA LEU A 142 2.40 -23.87 16.53
C LEU A 142 2.24 -22.56 15.75
N ARG A 143 1.10 -21.89 15.89
CA ARG A 143 0.87 -20.59 15.20
C ARG A 143 1.87 -19.52 15.59
N ARG A 144 2.26 -19.44 16.87
CA ARG A 144 3.29 -18.51 17.33
C ARG A 144 4.66 -18.84 16.74
N ALA A 145 5.04 -20.12 16.68
CA ALA A 145 6.29 -20.54 16.07
C ALA A 145 6.33 -20.18 14.57
N MET A 146 5.25 -20.45 13.84
CA MET A 146 5.14 -20.08 12.43
C MET A 146 5.26 -18.54 12.24
N ALA A 147 4.60 -17.75 13.08
CA ALA A 147 4.72 -16.29 13.04
C ALA A 147 6.15 -15.80 13.37
N MET A 148 6.84 -16.48 14.31
CA MET A 148 8.24 -16.17 14.65
C MET A 148 9.25 -16.61 13.59
N ALA A 149 8.90 -17.58 12.75
CA ALA A 149 9.74 -18.04 11.64
C ALA A 149 9.60 -17.15 10.38
N PHE A 150 8.62 -16.25 10.33
CA PHE A 150 8.38 -15.38 9.19
C PHE A 150 9.04 -14.00 9.39
N SER A 151 9.97 -13.66 8.49
CA SER A 151 10.65 -12.35 8.50
C SER A 151 9.90 -11.35 7.64
N VAL A 152 9.17 -10.45 8.28
CA VAL A 152 8.50 -9.32 7.62
C VAL A 152 9.51 -8.39 6.97
N GLU A 153 10.66 -8.18 7.60
CA GLU A 153 11.75 -7.33 7.08
C GLU A 153 12.29 -7.87 5.76
N ASN A 154 12.52 -9.20 5.67
CA ASN A 154 12.94 -9.82 4.42
C ASN A 154 11.86 -9.72 3.34
N MET A 155 10.59 -9.90 3.72
CA MET A 155 9.48 -9.73 2.78
C MET A 155 9.47 -8.30 2.21
N ILE A 156 9.56 -7.29 3.06
CA ILE A 156 9.59 -5.88 2.63
C ILE A 156 10.81 -5.63 1.71
N SER A 157 12.00 -6.07 2.10
CA SER A 157 13.22 -5.80 1.32
C SER A 157 13.26 -6.54 -0.02
N VAL A 158 12.83 -7.81 -0.04
CA VAL A 158 12.98 -8.67 -1.23
C VAL A 158 11.77 -8.56 -2.16
N LEU A 159 10.54 -8.70 -1.62
CA LEU A 159 9.33 -8.72 -2.44
C LEU A 159 8.82 -7.31 -2.73
N LEU A 160 8.81 -6.43 -1.74
CA LEU A 160 8.31 -5.06 -1.89
C LEU A 160 9.40 -4.06 -2.25
N LYS A 161 10.64 -4.51 -2.44
CA LYS A 161 11.79 -3.66 -2.80
C LYS A 161 11.97 -2.45 -1.85
N GLY A 162 11.62 -2.62 -0.58
CA GLY A 162 11.67 -1.58 0.44
C GLY A 162 10.42 -0.71 0.53
N ASP A 163 9.42 -0.92 -0.33
CA ASP A 163 8.18 -0.14 -0.34
C ASP A 163 7.14 -0.73 0.63
N GLY A 164 7.39 -0.54 1.91
CA GLY A 164 6.51 -1.01 2.97
C GLY A 164 7.04 -0.68 4.35
N ALA A 165 6.15 -0.68 5.33
CA ALA A 165 6.49 -0.48 6.73
C ALA A 165 6.01 -1.66 7.58
N LYS A 166 6.90 -2.20 8.44
CA LYS A 166 6.51 -3.23 9.39
C LYS A 166 5.56 -2.67 10.42
N LEU A 167 4.43 -3.35 10.58
CA LEU A 167 3.44 -3.02 11.62
C LEU A 167 3.57 -3.97 12.81
N HIS A 168 3.32 -3.45 14.00
CA HIS A 168 3.27 -4.20 15.25
C HIS A 168 1.85 -4.35 15.79
N MET A 169 0.88 -3.71 15.14
CA MET A 169 -0.53 -3.72 15.50
C MET A 169 -1.39 -3.60 14.24
N PRO A 170 -2.68 -3.98 14.28
CA PRO A 170 -3.56 -3.97 13.12
C PRO A 170 -4.04 -2.57 12.69
N ILE A 171 -3.65 -1.51 13.40
CA ILE A 171 -3.98 -0.13 13.06
C ILE A 171 -2.73 0.53 12.47
N PRO A 172 -2.76 0.98 11.20
CA PRO A 172 -1.59 1.60 10.57
C PRO A 172 -1.36 3.04 11.04
N PRO A 173 -0.14 3.59 10.84
CA PRO A 173 0.16 4.99 11.10
C PRO A 173 -0.83 5.94 10.41
N GLY A 174 -1.17 7.03 11.07
CA GLY A 174 -2.13 8.02 10.56
C GLY A 174 -3.61 7.68 10.82
N VAL A 175 -3.92 6.49 11.30
CA VAL A 175 -5.27 6.08 11.67
C VAL A 175 -5.48 6.23 13.18
N ALA A 176 -6.68 6.68 13.58
CA ALA A 176 -7.02 6.84 14.99
C ALA A 176 -6.87 5.51 15.74
N GLY A 177 -6.18 5.53 16.89
CA GLY A 177 -5.86 4.34 17.67
C GLY A 177 -4.48 3.74 17.40
N TYR A 178 -3.72 4.24 16.41
CA TYR A 178 -2.33 3.84 16.22
C TYR A 178 -1.47 4.25 17.42
N SER A 179 -0.57 3.34 17.82
CA SER A 179 0.42 3.61 18.86
C SER A 179 1.80 3.08 18.46
N PRO A 180 2.82 3.95 18.33
CA PRO A 180 4.19 3.53 18.01
C PRO A 180 4.86 2.77 19.18
N ALA A 181 4.29 2.86 20.39
CA ALA A 181 4.79 2.14 21.57
C ALA A 181 4.46 0.65 21.54
N TYR A 182 3.47 0.24 20.72
CA TYR A 182 3.09 -1.16 20.64
C TYR A 182 4.19 -2.00 19.97
N LYS A 183 4.48 -3.17 20.56
CA LYS A 183 5.46 -4.11 20.00
C LYS A 183 4.82 -5.49 19.86
N THR A 184 5.18 -6.18 18.76
CA THR A 184 4.72 -7.56 18.55
C THR A 184 5.22 -8.48 19.65
N SER A 185 4.40 -9.45 20.05
CA SER A 185 4.77 -10.53 20.98
C SER A 185 5.46 -11.71 20.30
N THR A 186 5.59 -11.68 18.95
CA THR A 186 6.20 -12.73 18.13
C THR A 186 7.28 -12.14 17.23
N PRO A 187 8.41 -11.65 17.79
CA PRO A 187 9.52 -11.15 16.97
C PRO A 187 10.12 -12.27 16.12
N TYR A 188 10.65 -11.93 14.97
CA TYR A 188 11.33 -12.91 14.11
C TYR A 188 12.48 -13.59 14.84
N SER A 189 12.42 -14.89 14.98
CA SER A 189 13.48 -15.74 15.54
C SER A 189 13.23 -17.21 15.25
N VAL A 190 13.89 -17.74 14.25
CA VAL A 190 13.82 -19.18 13.94
C VAL A 190 14.26 -20.05 15.12
N LYS A 191 15.29 -19.62 15.86
CA LYS A 191 15.73 -20.33 17.07
C LYS A 191 14.61 -20.43 18.11
N ALA A 192 13.94 -19.30 18.42
CA ALA A 192 12.86 -19.30 19.39
C ALA A 192 11.62 -20.07 18.89
N ALA A 193 11.34 -20.03 17.59
CA ALA A 193 10.30 -20.82 16.96
C ALA A 193 10.55 -22.33 17.16
N ASN A 194 11.77 -22.81 16.86
CA ASN A 194 12.12 -24.21 17.04
C ASN A 194 12.07 -24.64 18.53
N MET A 195 12.59 -23.82 19.43
CA MET A 195 12.49 -24.12 20.88
C MET A 195 11.03 -24.23 21.36
N LEU A 196 10.15 -23.41 20.78
CA LEU A 196 8.72 -23.46 21.09
C LEU A 196 8.07 -24.73 20.55
N LEU A 197 8.39 -25.13 19.32
CA LEU A 197 7.93 -26.37 18.71
C LEU A 197 8.40 -27.59 19.48
N ASP A 198 9.69 -27.65 19.88
CA ASP A 198 10.27 -28.72 20.67
C ASP A 198 9.55 -28.92 22.00
N ARG A 199 9.19 -27.83 22.66
CA ARG A 199 8.47 -27.86 23.96
C ARG A 199 7.11 -28.58 23.86
N TYR A 200 6.47 -28.52 22.70
CA TYR A 200 5.18 -29.13 22.42
C TYR A 200 5.30 -30.40 21.55
N ASN A 201 6.49 -30.98 21.51
CA ASN A 201 6.77 -32.25 20.84
C ASN A 201 6.53 -32.26 19.31
N TYR A 202 6.60 -31.08 18.66
CA TYR A 202 6.71 -31.01 17.23
C TYR A 202 8.17 -31.32 16.83
N LYS A 203 8.42 -32.50 16.31
CA LYS A 203 9.76 -32.98 15.99
C LYS A 203 9.94 -33.08 14.48
N ILE A 204 11.15 -32.79 14.03
CA ILE A 204 11.54 -33.05 12.64
C ILE A 204 11.54 -34.56 12.43
N GLY A 205 10.81 -35.02 11.43
CA GLY A 205 10.78 -36.42 11.05
C GLY A 205 12.09 -36.89 10.41
N ALA A 206 12.21 -38.21 10.18
CA ALA A 206 13.37 -38.79 9.48
C ALA A 206 13.50 -38.29 8.03
N ASP A 207 12.44 -37.80 7.45
CA ASP A 207 12.37 -37.16 6.12
C ASP A 207 12.81 -35.66 6.11
N GLY A 208 13.16 -35.12 7.27
CA GLY A 208 13.59 -33.73 7.43
C GLY A 208 12.44 -32.71 7.61
N TRP A 209 11.21 -33.21 7.78
CA TRP A 209 10.01 -32.37 7.94
C TRP A 209 9.30 -32.63 9.28
#